data_476a28ff81b8661c896ecae624184fce
#
_entry.id   476a28ff81b8661c896ecae624184fce
#
_cell.length_a   1.000
_cell.length_b   1.000
_cell.length_c   1.000
_cell.angle_alpha   90.00
_cell.angle_beta   90.00
_cell.angle_gamma   90.00
#
_symmetry.space_group_name_H-M   'P 1'
#
loop_
_entity.id
_entity.type
_entity.pdbx_description
1 polymer ?
#
loop_
_entity_poly.entity_id
_entity_poly.type
_entity_poly.pdbx_seq_one_letter_code
_entity_poly.pdbx_strand_id
1 'polypeptide(L)'
;QKGFTLIELMIVVAIIGILAAVALPAYQDYTIRAKVSEAVIAASSAKSVMSEAFQSGGIGGMTASGNAINSTAIAEKASKYVTTYCVDNVPAATCATAVAAAGPWQINVGIAATAANGIPTGLNANTLRFLPRVQGAVPVATSTGAIDWACASATNSTATARWAGITFTTAGTPLPAKYAPTECR
;
A
#
# COMPACT_ATOMS: atom_id res chain seq x y z
N GLN A 1 -47.04 -17.27 32.39
CA GLN A 1 -46.07 -16.70 31.43
C GLN A 1 -45.86 -15.25 31.83
N LYS A 2 -44.61 -14.84 32.11
CA LYS A 2 -44.26 -13.45 32.31
C LYS A 2 -44.05 -12.82 30.91
N GLY A 3 -44.85 -11.83 30.55
CA GLY A 3 -44.70 -11.08 29.31
C GLY A 3 -43.62 -10.01 29.42
N PHE A 4 -42.95 -9.70 28.31
CA PHE A 4 -41.96 -8.62 28.21
C PHE A 4 -42.71 -7.26 28.20
N THR A 5 -42.21 -6.27 28.93
CA THR A 5 -42.80 -4.93 28.89
C THR A 5 -42.28 -4.17 27.65
N LEU A 6 -43.09 -3.29 27.10
CA LEU A 6 -42.73 -2.45 25.95
C LEU A 6 -41.52 -1.58 26.26
N ILE A 7 -41.38 -1.09 27.49
CA ILE A 7 -40.27 -0.25 27.92
C ILE A 7 -38.96 -1.01 27.99
N GLU A 8 -38.93 -2.30 28.41
CA GLU A 8 -37.76 -3.14 28.41
C GLU A 8 -37.23 -3.35 27.00
N LEU A 9 -38.16 -3.58 26.04
CA LEU A 9 -37.77 -3.72 24.62
C LEU A 9 -37.19 -2.41 24.05
N MET A 10 -37.82 -1.27 24.34
CA MET A 10 -37.37 0.04 23.87
C MET A 10 -35.99 0.41 24.37
N ILE A 11 -35.67 0.14 25.65
CA ILE A 11 -34.34 0.42 26.21
C ILE A 11 -33.28 -0.45 25.52
N VAL A 12 -33.52 -1.73 25.30
CA VAL A 12 -32.58 -2.66 24.65
C VAL A 12 -32.30 -2.20 23.22
N VAL A 13 -33.33 -1.88 22.43
CA VAL A 13 -33.14 -1.41 21.03
C VAL A 13 -32.37 -0.09 21.00
N ALA A 14 -32.65 0.83 21.93
CA ALA A 14 -31.93 2.10 22.01
C ALA A 14 -30.44 1.89 22.29
N ILE A 15 -30.09 1.00 23.24
CA ILE A 15 -28.70 0.68 23.58
C ILE A 15 -28.01 0.02 22.39
N ILE A 16 -28.63 -0.95 21.72
CA ILE A 16 -28.10 -1.60 20.52
C ILE A 16 -27.87 -0.57 19.41
N GLY A 17 -28.80 0.36 19.20
CA GLY A 17 -28.69 1.43 18.21
C GLY A 17 -27.46 2.31 18.45
N ILE A 18 -27.23 2.72 19.69
CA ILE A 18 -26.06 3.54 20.07
C ILE A 18 -24.77 2.76 19.85
N LEU A 19 -24.70 1.50 20.30
CA LEU A 19 -23.51 0.66 20.12
C LEU A 19 -23.23 0.41 18.64
N ALA A 20 -24.24 0.12 17.83
CA ALA A 20 -24.10 -0.09 16.39
C ALA A 20 -23.61 1.17 15.67
N ALA A 21 -24.09 2.35 16.05
CA ALA A 21 -23.66 3.61 15.43
C ALA A 21 -22.16 3.87 15.57
N VAL A 22 -21.54 3.42 16.66
CA VAL A 22 -20.09 3.54 16.90
C VAL A 22 -19.31 2.36 16.30
N ALA A 23 -19.84 1.15 16.40
CA ALA A 23 -19.16 -0.07 15.98
C ALA A 23 -19.08 -0.24 14.45
N LEU A 24 -20.13 0.10 13.71
CA LEU A 24 -20.18 -0.11 12.25
C LEU A 24 -19.09 0.66 11.48
N PRO A 25 -18.84 1.96 11.71
CA PRO A 25 -17.77 2.67 11.01
C PRO A 25 -16.38 2.09 11.33
N ALA A 26 -16.11 1.75 12.58
CA ALA A 26 -14.85 1.17 12.99
C ALA A 26 -14.61 -0.20 12.33
N TYR A 27 -15.65 -1.03 12.24
CA TYR A 27 -15.58 -2.32 11.56
C TYR A 27 -15.33 -2.16 10.05
N GLN A 28 -15.96 -1.18 9.40
CA GLN A 28 -15.71 -0.90 7.99
C GLN A 28 -14.26 -0.49 7.74
N ASP A 29 -13.70 0.42 8.52
CA ASP A 29 -12.31 0.85 8.39
C ASP A 29 -11.34 -0.33 8.63
N TYR A 30 -11.64 -1.21 9.59
CA TYR A 30 -10.85 -2.42 9.85
C TYR A 30 -10.88 -3.39 8.65
N THR A 31 -12.05 -3.65 8.09
CA THR A 31 -12.19 -4.57 6.94
C THR A 31 -11.53 -4.02 5.69
N ILE A 32 -11.61 -2.70 5.44
CA ILE A 32 -10.90 -2.05 4.33
C ILE A 32 -9.40 -2.20 4.51
N ARG A 33 -8.88 -1.96 5.70
CA ARG A 33 -7.45 -2.11 6.02
C ARG A 33 -6.97 -3.54 5.78
N ALA A 34 -7.75 -4.55 6.18
CA ALA A 34 -7.44 -5.95 5.90
C ALA A 34 -7.34 -6.24 4.39
N LYS A 35 -8.24 -5.67 3.57
CA LYS A 35 -8.18 -5.78 2.11
C LYS A 35 -6.99 -5.05 1.50
N VAL A 36 -6.64 -3.88 2.03
CA VAL A 36 -5.46 -3.09 1.60
C VAL A 36 -4.15 -3.82 1.93
N SER A 37 -4.12 -4.68 2.95
CA SER A 37 -2.92 -5.49 3.24
C SER A 37 -2.51 -6.40 2.06
N GLU A 38 -3.44 -6.75 1.16
CA GLU A 38 -3.10 -7.47 -0.09
C GLU A 38 -2.17 -6.64 -0.99
N ALA A 39 -2.29 -5.30 -0.99
CA ALA A 39 -1.37 -4.44 -1.72
C ALA A 39 0.08 -4.53 -1.19
N VAL A 40 0.24 -4.72 0.12
CA VAL A 40 1.57 -4.96 0.72
C VAL A 40 2.14 -6.31 0.28
N ILE A 41 1.28 -7.33 0.18
CA ILE A 41 1.67 -8.67 -0.31
C ILE A 41 2.07 -8.60 -1.78
N ALA A 42 1.30 -7.91 -2.62
CA ALA A 42 1.64 -7.70 -4.02
C ALA A 42 2.99 -6.96 -4.19
N ALA A 43 3.23 -5.94 -3.37
CA ALA A 43 4.51 -5.25 -3.34
C ALA A 43 5.67 -6.17 -2.90
N SER A 44 5.41 -7.19 -2.09
CA SER A 44 6.46 -8.08 -1.56
C SER A 44 7.13 -8.90 -2.66
N SER A 45 6.41 -9.29 -3.70
CA SER A 45 6.99 -9.97 -4.85
C SER A 45 7.97 -9.06 -5.61
N ALA A 46 7.57 -7.83 -5.88
CA ALA A 46 8.43 -6.83 -6.53
C ALA A 46 9.65 -6.47 -5.66
N LYS A 47 9.45 -6.31 -4.34
CA LYS A 47 10.55 -6.06 -3.39
C LYS A 47 11.57 -7.18 -3.39
N SER A 48 11.13 -8.44 -3.42
CA SER A 48 12.03 -9.61 -3.45
C SER A 48 12.89 -9.61 -4.72
N VAL A 49 12.26 -9.45 -5.89
CA VAL A 49 12.97 -9.42 -7.19
C VAL A 49 13.98 -8.28 -7.24
N MET A 50 13.61 -7.08 -6.79
CA MET A 50 14.50 -5.92 -6.80
C MET A 50 15.62 -6.05 -5.77
N SER A 51 15.37 -6.67 -4.61
CA SER A 51 16.40 -6.92 -3.60
C SER A 51 17.44 -7.93 -4.08
N GLU A 52 17.00 -9.00 -4.75
CA GLU A 52 17.91 -9.98 -5.37
C GLU A 52 18.74 -9.36 -6.50
N ALA A 53 18.09 -8.58 -7.36
CA ALA A 53 18.75 -7.87 -8.44
C ALA A 53 19.81 -6.86 -7.94
N PHE A 54 19.55 -6.22 -6.80
CA PHE A 54 20.53 -5.35 -6.15
C PHE A 54 21.74 -6.15 -5.65
N GLN A 55 21.53 -7.31 -5.03
CA GLN A 55 22.63 -8.15 -4.51
C GLN A 55 23.54 -8.67 -5.63
N SER A 56 23.00 -8.94 -6.81
CA SER A 56 23.72 -9.48 -7.95
C SER A 56 24.32 -8.41 -8.88
N GLY A 57 23.65 -7.28 -9.05
CA GLY A 57 24.00 -6.24 -10.04
C GLY A 57 23.95 -4.80 -9.54
N GLY A 58 23.86 -4.57 -8.22
CA GLY A 58 23.79 -3.24 -7.63
C GLY A 58 22.60 -2.42 -8.16
N ILE A 59 22.78 -1.09 -8.27
CA ILE A 59 21.76 -0.20 -8.81
C ILE A 59 21.39 -0.50 -10.27
N GLY A 60 22.33 -1.00 -11.08
CA GLY A 60 22.06 -1.43 -12.45
C GLY A 60 21.08 -2.61 -12.50
N GLY A 61 21.26 -3.59 -11.61
CA GLY A 61 20.34 -4.71 -11.42
C GLY A 61 18.95 -4.23 -10.99
N MET A 62 18.85 -3.28 -10.06
CA MET A 62 17.58 -2.69 -9.65
C MET A 62 16.87 -2.00 -10.81
N THR A 63 17.59 -1.24 -11.62
CA THR A 63 17.00 -0.57 -12.80
C THR A 63 16.50 -1.59 -13.82
N ALA A 64 17.28 -2.62 -14.12
CA ALA A 64 16.87 -3.69 -15.03
C ALA A 64 15.63 -4.45 -14.53
N SER A 65 15.61 -4.82 -13.26
CA SER A 65 14.47 -5.50 -12.65
C SER A 65 13.23 -4.61 -12.58
N GLY A 66 13.40 -3.32 -12.27
CA GLY A 66 12.31 -2.35 -12.31
C GLY A 66 11.69 -2.19 -13.70
N ASN A 67 12.52 -2.14 -14.75
CA ASN A 67 12.05 -2.14 -16.13
C ASN A 67 11.30 -3.43 -16.49
N ALA A 68 11.77 -4.59 -16.05
CA ALA A 68 11.10 -5.87 -16.24
C ALA A 68 9.74 -5.90 -15.53
N ILE A 69 9.67 -5.41 -14.29
CA ILE A 69 8.40 -5.28 -13.55
C ILE A 69 7.43 -4.36 -14.29
N ASN A 70 7.91 -3.22 -14.81
CA ASN A 70 7.06 -2.28 -15.53
C ASN A 70 6.56 -2.83 -16.86
N SER A 71 7.34 -3.65 -17.56
CA SER A 71 6.97 -4.30 -18.82
C SER A 71 6.01 -5.49 -18.65
N THR A 72 5.89 -6.04 -17.45
CA THR A 72 4.93 -7.12 -17.16
C THR A 72 3.50 -6.63 -17.37
N ALA A 73 2.68 -7.44 -18.02
CA ALA A 73 1.29 -7.10 -18.32
C ALA A 73 0.51 -6.81 -17.03
N ILE A 74 -0.38 -5.82 -17.07
CA ILE A 74 -1.18 -5.41 -15.91
C ILE A 74 -2.05 -6.55 -15.40
N ALA A 75 -2.62 -7.35 -16.31
CA ALA A 75 -3.46 -8.49 -15.94
C ALA A 75 -2.74 -9.51 -15.06
N GLU A 76 -1.41 -9.62 -15.17
CA GLU A 76 -0.59 -10.52 -14.36
C GLU A 76 -0.26 -9.92 -12.98
N LYS A 77 -0.33 -8.60 -12.86
CA LYS A 77 -0.06 -7.85 -11.63
C LYS A 77 -1.32 -7.49 -10.86
N ALA A 78 -2.47 -7.50 -11.52
CA ALA A 78 -3.76 -7.15 -10.92
C ALA A 78 -4.30 -8.26 -10.03
N SER A 79 -5.00 -7.86 -8.97
CA SER A 79 -5.76 -8.77 -8.13
C SER A 79 -7.12 -8.16 -7.78
N LYS A 80 -7.89 -8.86 -6.94
CA LYS A 80 -9.20 -8.35 -6.48
C LYS A 80 -9.11 -6.97 -5.83
N TYR A 81 -8.00 -6.65 -5.16
CA TYR A 81 -7.82 -5.42 -4.39
C TYR A 81 -6.64 -4.55 -4.87
N VAL A 82 -5.94 -5.00 -5.90
CA VAL A 82 -4.79 -4.30 -6.50
C VAL A 82 -5.05 -4.08 -7.98
N THR A 83 -4.94 -2.83 -8.43
CA THR A 83 -5.07 -2.50 -9.87
C THR A 83 -3.83 -2.93 -10.64
N THR A 84 -2.68 -2.53 -10.14
CA THR A 84 -1.34 -2.86 -10.66
C THR A 84 -0.28 -2.31 -9.71
N TYR A 85 0.97 -2.63 -9.97
CA TYR A 85 2.11 -1.94 -9.35
C TYR A 85 3.16 -1.59 -10.39
N CYS A 86 3.82 -0.45 -10.18
CA CYS A 86 4.85 0.08 -11.07
C CYS A 86 6.05 0.57 -10.26
N VAL A 87 7.24 0.53 -10.86
CA VAL A 87 8.46 1.11 -10.28
C VAL A 87 8.64 2.52 -10.84
N ASP A 88 8.82 3.51 -9.96
CA ASP A 88 8.99 4.94 -10.26
C ASP A 88 7.86 5.61 -11.06
N ASN A 89 6.75 4.92 -11.26
CA ASN A 89 5.62 5.39 -12.05
C ASN A 89 4.30 5.29 -11.31
N VAL A 90 3.33 6.07 -11.74
CA VAL A 90 1.94 5.98 -11.26
C VAL A 90 1.36 4.63 -11.70
N PRO A 91 0.75 3.84 -10.80
CA PRO A 91 0.00 2.66 -11.16
C PRO A 91 -1.24 3.05 -11.98
N ALA A 92 -1.13 2.96 -13.27
CA ALA A 92 -2.18 3.30 -14.23
C ALA A 92 -2.39 2.14 -15.22
N ALA A 93 -3.16 2.39 -16.28
CA ALA A 93 -3.40 1.40 -17.32
C ALA A 93 -2.13 0.88 -18.01
N THR A 94 -1.03 1.59 -17.90
CA THR A 94 0.31 1.14 -18.34
C THR A 94 1.36 1.72 -17.41
N CYS A 95 2.32 0.91 -16.95
CA CYS A 95 3.54 1.45 -16.34
C CYS A 95 4.46 1.96 -17.45
N ALA A 96 5.08 3.13 -17.28
CA ALA A 96 6.17 3.50 -18.16
C ALA A 96 7.33 2.50 -17.99
N THR A 97 7.94 2.09 -19.11
CA THR A 97 8.96 1.04 -19.08
C THR A 97 10.32 1.54 -18.57
N ALA A 98 10.59 2.84 -18.67
CA ALA A 98 11.87 3.39 -18.27
C ALA A 98 11.91 3.75 -16.77
N VAL A 99 12.73 3.03 -16.03
CA VAL A 99 13.10 3.32 -14.64
C VAL A 99 14.42 4.09 -14.65
N ALA A 100 14.50 5.18 -13.88
CA ALA A 100 15.70 6.01 -13.82
C ALA A 100 16.90 5.22 -13.27
N ALA A 101 18.07 5.37 -13.91
CA ALA A 101 19.30 4.67 -13.53
C ALA A 101 19.82 5.07 -12.13
N ALA A 102 19.47 6.27 -11.66
CA ALA A 102 19.84 6.77 -10.33
C ALA A 102 18.70 6.63 -9.28
N GLY A 103 17.66 5.88 -9.59
CA GLY A 103 16.51 5.69 -8.70
C GLY A 103 15.48 6.80 -8.76
N PRO A 104 14.58 6.82 -7.82
CA PRO A 104 14.58 6.22 -6.47
C PRO A 104 14.15 4.74 -6.38
N TRP A 105 13.76 4.09 -7.47
CA TRP A 105 13.27 2.69 -7.53
C TRP A 105 12.08 2.44 -6.60
N GLN A 106 11.23 3.44 -6.45
CA GLN A 106 10.04 3.38 -5.62
C GLN A 106 8.97 2.49 -6.26
N ILE A 107 8.53 1.48 -5.54
CA ILE A 107 7.39 0.66 -5.96
C ILE A 107 6.10 1.37 -5.53
N ASN A 108 5.23 1.64 -6.48
CA ASN A 108 3.92 2.25 -6.26
C ASN A 108 2.85 1.21 -6.56
N VAL A 109 1.99 0.91 -5.59
CA VAL A 109 0.92 -0.09 -5.70
C VAL A 109 -0.42 0.62 -5.70
N GLY A 110 -1.22 0.45 -6.74
CA GLY A 110 -2.56 1.02 -6.85
C GLY A 110 -3.63 0.10 -6.24
N ILE A 111 -4.51 0.68 -5.45
CA ILE A 111 -5.65 -0.04 -4.86
C ILE A 111 -6.78 -0.15 -5.88
N ALA A 112 -7.33 -1.36 -6.05
CA ALA A 112 -8.57 -1.58 -6.78
C ALA A 112 -9.74 -1.38 -5.82
N ALA A 113 -10.52 -0.32 -6.02
CA ALA A 113 -11.71 -0.04 -5.22
C ALA A 113 -12.94 -0.04 -6.11
N THR A 114 -13.75 -1.06 -5.96
CA THR A 114 -14.99 -1.26 -6.71
C THR A 114 -16.14 -1.56 -5.75
N ALA A 115 -17.37 -1.30 -6.17
CA ALA A 115 -18.55 -1.67 -5.39
C ALA A 115 -18.58 -3.18 -5.06
N ALA A 116 -18.11 -4.02 -5.99
CA ALA A 116 -18.10 -5.48 -5.84
C ALA A 116 -17.10 -5.99 -4.80
N ASN A 117 -15.97 -5.27 -4.58
CA ASN A 117 -14.96 -5.70 -3.60
C ASN A 117 -15.15 -5.06 -2.22
N GLY A 118 -16.12 -4.14 -2.09
CA GLY A 118 -16.48 -3.50 -0.82
C GLY A 118 -15.40 -2.57 -0.26
N ILE A 119 -14.54 -2.01 -1.12
CA ILE A 119 -13.70 -0.85 -0.82
C ILE A 119 -14.41 0.38 -1.40
N PRO A 120 -14.52 1.50 -0.67
CA PRO A 120 -15.14 2.71 -1.19
C PRO A 120 -14.52 3.14 -2.53
N THR A 121 -15.34 3.36 -3.55
CA THR A 121 -14.89 3.65 -4.92
C THR A 121 -14.02 4.90 -5.03
N GLY A 122 -14.17 5.86 -4.10
CA GLY A 122 -13.28 7.02 -4.00
C GLY A 122 -11.82 6.70 -3.66
N LEU A 123 -11.51 5.46 -3.29
CA LEU A 123 -10.14 4.99 -3.05
C LEU A 123 -9.53 4.28 -4.28
N ASN A 124 -10.26 4.22 -5.39
CA ASN A 124 -9.76 3.56 -6.59
C ASN A 124 -8.52 4.26 -7.13
N ALA A 125 -7.51 3.48 -7.47
CA ALA A 125 -6.19 3.95 -7.90
C ALA A 125 -5.39 4.75 -6.86
N ASN A 126 -5.86 4.84 -5.60
CA ASN A 126 -5.03 5.38 -4.54
C ASN A 126 -3.81 4.47 -4.30
N THR A 127 -2.68 5.07 -3.94
CA THR A 127 -1.39 4.38 -3.94
C THR A 127 -0.81 4.16 -2.54
N LEU A 128 -0.24 2.96 -2.33
CA LEU A 128 0.79 2.70 -1.34
C LEU A 128 2.16 2.75 -2.01
N ARG A 129 3.15 3.28 -1.30
CA ARG A 129 4.49 3.54 -1.83
C ARG A 129 5.53 2.81 -1.00
N PHE A 130 6.47 2.14 -1.67
CA PHE A 130 7.58 1.43 -1.03
C PHE A 130 8.89 1.93 -1.61
N LEU A 131 9.77 2.42 -0.76
CA LEU A 131 11.05 3.01 -1.15
C LEU A 131 12.20 2.16 -0.60
N PRO A 132 13.16 1.71 -1.46
CA PRO A 132 14.31 0.94 -1.02
C PRO A 132 15.28 1.82 -0.23
N ARG A 133 15.90 1.22 0.78
CA ARG A 133 16.93 1.84 1.63
C ARG A 133 18.06 0.84 1.87
N VAL A 134 19.28 1.29 1.73
CA VAL A 134 20.47 0.56 2.14
C VAL A 134 21.20 1.39 3.18
N GLN A 135 21.37 0.85 4.38
CA GLN A 135 21.96 1.57 5.53
C GLN A 135 21.29 2.93 5.80
N GLY A 136 19.98 3.01 5.60
CA GLY A 136 19.17 4.22 5.85
C GLY A 136 19.14 5.25 4.73
N ALA A 137 19.90 5.07 3.65
CA ALA A 137 19.94 5.97 2.49
C ALA A 137 19.31 5.34 1.23
N VAL A 138 19.01 6.16 0.23
CA VAL A 138 18.68 5.66 -1.13
C VAL A 138 19.91 4.93 -1.67
N PRO A 139 19.74 3.75 -2.29
CA PRO A 139 20.86 3.02 -2.85
C PRO A 139 21.65 3.86 -3.87
N VAL A 140 22.99 3.77 -3.82
CA VAL A 140 23.93 4.36 -4.77
C VAL A 140 24.87 3.28 -5.29
N ALA A 141 25.67 3.58 -6.30
CA ALA A 141 26.56 2.59 -6.94
C ALA A 141 27.55 1.91 -5.96
N THR A 142 27.91 2.60 -4.89
CA THR A 142 28.82 2.10 -3.84
C THR A 142 28.09 1.45 -2.66
N SER A 143 26.76 1.45 -2.65
CA SER A 143 25.98 0.85 -1.57
C SER A 143 26.15 -0.66 -1.53
N THR A 144 26.42 -1.20 -0.35
CA THR A 144 26.55 -2.63 -0.07
C THR A 144 25.66 -3.02 1.11
N GLY A 145 25.17 -4.24 1.12
CA GLY A 145 24.33 -4.76 2.20
C GLY A 145 22.88 -5.03 1.78
N ALA A 146 22.05 -5.37 2.74
CA ALA A 146 20.65 -5.69 2.47
C ALA A 146 19.81 -4.43 2.22
N ILE A 147 18.79 -4.58 1.38
CA ILE A 147 17.77 -3.54 1.18
C ILE A 147 16.71 -3.65 2.27
N ASP A 148 16.48 -2.54 2.95
CA ASP A 148 15.29 -2.28 3.75
C ASP A 148 14.24 -1.56 2.90
N TRP A 149 12.96 -1.78 3.20
CA TRP A 149 11.86 -1.16 2.46
C TRP A 149 11.04 -0.25 3.39
N ALA A 150 11.07 1.04 3.09
CA ALA A 150 10.20 2.02 3.73
C ALA A 150 8.84 2.03 3.06
N CYS A 151 7.75 2.10 3.83
CA CYS A 151 6.40 2.22 3.31
C CYS A 151 5.78 3.58 3.65
N ALA A 152 4.95 4.11 2.74
CA ALA A 152 4.16 5.31 2.98
C ALA A 152 2.78 5.25 2.30
N SER A 153 1.82 5.88 2.96
CA SER A 153 0.49 6.19 2.46
C SER A 153 0.36 7.71 2.22
N ALA A 154 -0.73 8.33 2.58
CA ALA A 154 -0.84 9.79 2.66
C ALA A 154 0.06 10.38 3.76
N THR A 155 0.47 9.57 4.72
CA THR A 155 1.46 9.90 5.74
C THR A 155 2.66 8.96 5.62
N ASN A 156 3.78 9.34 6.20
CA ASN A 156 5.03 8.59 6.22
C ASN A 156 5.71 8.64 7.61
N SER A 157 4.93 8.90 8.66
CA SER A 157 5.46 9.09 10.02
C SER A 157 6.27 7.91 10.53
N THR A 158 5.83 6.68 10.26
CA THR A 158 6.58 5.46 10.62
C THR A 158 7.92 5.38 9.87
N ALA A 159 7.91 5.72 8.58
CA ALA A 159 9.12 5.73 7.77
C ALA A 159 10.09 6.84 8.21
N THR A 160 9.59 8.05 8.48
CA THR A 160 10.43 9.18 8.95
C THR A 160 10.98 8.96 10.36
N ALA A 161 10.25 8.27 11.23
CA ALA A 161 10.74 7.88 12.55
C ALA A 161 11.93 6.89 12.46
N ARG A 162 11.91 5.99 11.46
CA ARG A 162 12.98 5.02 11.24
C ARG A 162 14.16 5.59 10.44
N TRP A 163 13.88 6.44 9.45
CA TRP A 163 14.91 7.03 8.57
C TRP A 163 14.70 8.53 8.43
N ALA A 164 15.59 9.30 9.04
CA ALA A 164 15.56 10.76 8.96
C ALA A 164 15.73 11.23 7.50
N GLY A 165 14.95 12.24 7.09
CA GLY A 165 15.06 12.85 5.77
C GLY A 165 14.53 12.00 4.61
N ILE A 166 13.75 10.92 4.90
CA ILE A 166 13.12 10.14 3.84
C ILE A 166 12.08 10.97 3.08
N THR A 167 12.17 10.96 1.76
CA THR A 167 11.19 11.58 0.86
C THR A 167 10.66 10.54 -0.11
N PHE A 168 9.34 10.50 -0.27
CA PHE A 168 8.67 9.67 -1.26
C PHE A 168 8.27 10.52 -2.44
N THR A 169 8.54 10.07 -3.65
CA THR A 169 8.01 10.73 -4.85
C THR A 169 6.50 10.56 -4.90
N THR A 170 5.79 11.63 -5.27
CA THR A 170 4.34 11.54 -5.42
C THR A 170 4.01 10.81 -6.71
N ALA A 171 3.39 9.65 -6.59
CA ALA A 171 2.95 8.83 -7.71
C ALA A 171 1.46 8.51 -7.53
N GLY A 172 0.60 9.30 -8.15
CA GLY A 172 -0.84 9.23 -7.99
C GLY A 172 -1.35 9.82 -6.67
N THR A 173 -2.61 9.58 -6.36
CA THR A 173 -3.24 10.00 -5.10
C THR A 173 -2.85 9.02 -3.99
N PRO A 174 -2.18 9.47 -2.91
CA PRO A 174 -1.81 8.57 -1.83
C PRO A 174 -3.06 8.02 -1.11
N LEU A 175 -2.97 6.76 -0.65
CA LEU A 175 -4.02 6.15 0.16
C LEU A 175 -4.16 6.88 1.49
N PRO A 176 -5.37 7.29 1.94
CA PRO A 176 -5.55 7.91 3.25
C PRO A 176 -5.04 7.02 4.38
N ALA A 177 -4.33 7.61 5.35
CA ALA A 177 -3.65 6.89 6.44
C ALA A 177 -4.57 5.98 7.26
N LYS A 178 -5.85 6.35 7.43
CA LYS A 178 -6.82 5.54 8.18
C LYS A 178 -7.04 4.13 7.59
N TYR A 179 -6.84 3.97 6.30
CA TYR A 179 -6.98 2.70 5.59
C TYR A 179 -5.64 1.97 5.37
N ALA A 180 -4.53 2.64 5.63
CA ALA A 180 -3.21 2.06 5.47
C ALA A 180 -2.83 1.14 6.65
N PRO A 181 -2.05 0.07 6.42
CA PRO A 181 -1.39 -0.68 7.46
C PRO A 181 -0.50 0.21 8.34
N THR A 182 -0.23 -0.23 9.57
CA THR A 182 0.51 0.57 10.56
C THR A 182 1.92 0.94 10.13
N GLU A 183 2.58 0.05 9.40
CA GLU A 183 3.93 0.27 8.85
C GLU A 183 3.97 1.35 7.74
N CYS A 184 2.83 1.67 7.14
CA CYS A 184 2.72 2.61 6.02
C CYS A 184 2.09 3.96 6.41
N ARG A 185 2.00 4.28 7.70
CA ARG A 185 1.40 5.52 8.21
C ARG A 185 2.42 6.59 8.52
#